data_9b3b3c9fa2f11257b483e68f9f85d987
#
_entry.id   9b3b3c9fa2f11257b483e68f9f85d987
#
_cell.length_a   1.000
_cell.length_b   1.000
_cell.length_c   1.000
_cell.angle_alpha   90.00
_cell.angle_beta   90.00
_cell.angle_gamma   90.00
#
_symmetry.space_group_name_H-M   'P 1'
#
loop_
_entity.id
_entity.type
_entity.pdbx_description
1 polymer ?
#
loop_
_entity_poly.entity_id
_entity_poly.type
_entity_poly.pdbx_seq_one_letter_code
_entity_poly.pdbx_strand_id
1 'polypeptide(L)'
;FNPADHLKNYDWDYVTVAPPVTEFINELSHSRHYDVYLNIYEGEDEKESSGLQLIQTLETLNLPFTGAESKFYRCTREEMQAAAEAHQIRFARGFHAESHEDLKQADDLSYPLIVKHPNSFASTGLTKESRVTNSDELKFQFERMSNEYGSARVEEFIEGREFSCMVVENADDAQSPFAYAPAEVQFPEGETFLHEAAKWYSFDIFVVPLADDALAARIQDVSRRFFLAMEGNGYARIDLRVRPNGEIVIIEINPNCGILYYGPNDRSH
;
A
#
# COMPACT_ATOMS: atom_id res chain seq x y z
N PHE A 1 6.60 -8.50 17.72
CA PHE A 1 7.34 -9.29 16.73
C PHE A 1 8.66 -9.80 17.29
N ASN A 2 9.03 -11.05 17.00
CA ASN A 2 10.32 -11.64 17.36
C ASN A 2 11.01 -12.20 16.12
N PRO A 3 12.05 -11.56 15.59
CA PRO A 3 12.74 -12.00 14.37
C PRO A 3 13.60 -13.27 14.58
N ALA A 4 13.78 -13.74 15.80
CA ALA A 4 14.70 -14.82 16.14
C ALA A 4 14.51 -16.09 15.28
N ASP A 5 13.27 -16.44 14.96
CA ASP A 5 12.98 -17.63 14.17
C ASP A 5 13.41 -17.52 12.71
N HIS A 6 13.48 -16.28 12.17
CA HIS A 6 13.82 -15.97 10.79
C HIS A 6 15.28 -15.54 10.62
N LEU A 7 15.89 -14.98 11.65
CA LEU A 7 17.25 -14.40 11.63
C LEU A 7 18.26 -15.20 12.45
N LYS A 8 18.12 -16.52 12.49
CA LYS A 8 18.98 -17.42 13.32
C LYS A 8 20.48 -17.35 13.01
N ASN A 9 20.84 -16.93 11.81
CA ASN A 9 22.23 -16.86 11.35
C ASN A 9 22.84 -15.47 11.48
N TYR A 10 22.10 -14.52 12.08
CA TYR A 10 22.53 -13.14 12.27
C TYR A 10 22.65 -12.83 13.76
N ASP A 11 23.63 -11.99 14.10
CA ASP A 11 23.70 -11.32 15.41
C ASP A 11 22.89 -10.02 15.30
N TRP A 12 21.84 -9.85 16.09
CA TRP A 12 20.92 -8.74 15.93
C TRP A 12 20.43 -8.16 17.26
N ASP A 13 20.12 -6.87 17.24
CA ASP A 13 19.47 -6.16 18.33
C ASP A 13 18.10 -5.67 17.88
N TYR A 14 17.15 -5.70 18.79
CA TYR A 14 15.85 -5.06 18.59
C TYR A 14 15.87 -3.63 19.15
N VAL A 15 15.58 -2.65 18.29
CA VAL A 15 15.60 -1.25 18.66
C VAL A 15 14.22 -0.64 18.40
N THR A 16 13.60 -0.09 19.45
CA THR A 16 12.37 0.69 19.32
C THR A 16 12.74 2.13 19.05
N VAL A 17 12.40 2.61 17.83
CA VAL A 17 12.65 4.00 17.44
C VAL A 17 11.60 4.90 18.10
N ALA A 18 12.06 5.98 18.73
CA ALA A 18 11.21 6.99 19.35
C ALA A 18 11.49 8.38 18.75
N PRO A 19 10.47 9.24 18.61
CA PRO A 19 10.68 10.64 18.22
C PRO A 19 11.57 11.39 19.23
N PRO A 20 12.40 12.33 18.76
CA PRO A 20 12.60 12.71 17.35
C PRO A 20 13.47 11.69 16.59
N VAL A 21 12.94 11.16 15.49
CA VAL A 21 13.51 10.02 14.76
C VAL A 21 14.93 10.28 14.25
N THR A 22 15.16 11.46 13.69
CA THR A 22 16.47 11.84 13.11
C THR A 22 17.57 11.83 14.16
N GLU A 23 17.34 12.46 15.31
CA GLU A 23 18.29 12.50 16.42
C GLU A 23 18.54 11.10 16.97
N PHE A 24 17.47 10.32 17.16
CA PHE A 24 17.58 8.95 17.65
C PHE A 24 18.49 8.08 16.76
N ILE A 25 18.29 8.10 15.44
CA ILE A 25 19.09 7.32 14.49
C ILE A 25 20.52 7.82 14.41
N ASN A 26 20.76 9.14 14.50
CA ASN A 26 22.10 9.70 14.58
C ASN A 26 22.84 9.18 15.82
N GLU A 27 22.23 9.23 17.00
CA GLU A 27 22.82 8.73 18.25
C GLU A 27 23.10 7.22 18.18
N LEU A 28 22.14 6.45 17.66
CA LEU A 28 22.27 5.00 17.50
C LEU A 28 23.48 4.65 16.61
N SER A 29 23.60 5.29 15.44
CA SER A 29 24.68 5.03 14.48
C SER A 29 26.06 5.39 15.00
N HIS A 30 26.17 6.37 15.90
CA HIS A 30 27.44 6.74 16.55
C HIS A 30 27.77 5.84 17.75
N SER A 31 26.77 5.30 18.41
CA SER A 31 26.96 4.47 19.61
C SER A 31 27.33 3.03 19.28
N ARG A 32 26.86 2.50 18.15
CA ARG A 32 27.08 1.13 17.72
C ARG A 32 27.09 1.00 16.20
N HIS A 33 28.00 0.18 15.70
CA HIS A 33 28.04 -0.17 14.29
C HIS A 33 27.15 -1.38 14.00
N TYR A 34 26.30 -1.26 12.95
CA TYR A 34 25.52 -2.35 12.39
C TYR A 34 25.84 -2.51 10.91
N ASP A 35 25.94 -3.75 10.42
CA ASP A 35 26.16 -4.04 9.01
C ASP A 35 24.94 -3.68 8.16
N VAL A 36 23.71 -3.80 8.73
CA VAL A 36 22.45 -3.47 8.07
C VAL A 36 21.35 -3.17 9.10
N TYR A 37 20.47 -2.26 8.74
CA TYR A 37 19.26 -1.94 9.50
C TYR A 37 18.05 -2.63 8.85
N LEU A 38 17.45 -3.61 9.54
CA LEU A 38 16.18 -4.20 9.13
C LEU A 38 15.07 -3.19 9.48
N ASN A 39 14.66 -2.40 8.47
CA ASN A 39 13.63 -1.39 8.66
C ASN A 39 12.23 -2.01 8.61
N ILE A 40 11.61 -2.13 9.78
CA ILE A 40 10.22 -2.57 9.95
C ILE A 40 9.38 -1.50 10.66
N TYR A 41 9.84 -0.25 10.62
CA TYR A 41 9.18 0.90 11.22
C TYR A 41 8.04 1.39 10.31
N GLU A 42 6.80 1.28 10.75
CA GLU A 42 5.62 1.65 9.96
C GLU A 42 5.27 3.15 10.09
N GLY A 43 5.63 3.78 11.20
CA GLY A 43 5.35 5.20 11.49
C GLY A 43 3.86 5.46 11.65
N GLU A 44 3.42 5.67 12.87
CA GLU A 44 1.98 5.82 13.18
C GLU A 44 1.43 7.24 12.94
N ASP A 45 2.28 8.25 12.72
CA ASP A 45 1.85 9.64 12.69
C ASP A 45 1.77 10.19 11.27
N GLU A 46 0.55 10.31 10.75
CA GLU A 46 0.27 10.95 9.45
C GLU A 46 0.78 12.38 9.36
N LYS A 47 0.88 13.09 10.50
CA LYS A 47 1.30 14.51 10.54
C LYS A 47 2.80 14.69 10.45
N GLU A 48 3.58 13.74 10.95
CA GLU A 48 5.04 13.90 11.04
C GLU A 48 5.81 13.06 10.01
N SER A 49 5.14 12.18 9.24
CA SER A 49 5.81 11.31 8.27
C SER A 49 7.06 10.61 8.83
N SER A 50 6.95 10.11 10.05
CA SER A 50 8.09 9.58 10.82
C SER A 50 8.79 8.41 10.11
N GLY A 51 8.04 7.59 9.36
CA GLY A 51 8.62 6.54 8.51
C GLY A 51 9.50 7.10 7.41
N LEU A 52 9.07 8.17 6.75
CA LEU A 52 9.88 8.86 5.75
C LEU A 52 11.12 9.52 6.36
N GLN A 53 10.99 10.15 7.53
CA GLN A 53 12.14 10.75 8.24
C GLN A 53 13.19 9.69 8.60
N LEU A 54 12.76 8.50 9.02
CA LEU A 54 13.67 7.38 9.29
C LEU A 54 14.47 7.01 8.04
N ILE A 55 13.79 6.77 6.93
CA ILE A 55 14.42 6.37 5.66
C ILE A 55 15.40 7.46 5.20
N GLN A 56 14.97 8.73 5.16
CA GLN A 56 15.82 9.85 4.76
C GLN A 56 17.04 10.03 5.67
N THR A 57 16.91 9.71 6.95
CA THR A 57 18.04 9.75 7.89
C THR A 57 19.02 8.64 7.58
N LEU A 58 18.56 7.41 7.35
CA LEU A 58 19.41 6.28 6.96
C LEU A 58 20.13 6.56 5.64
N GLU A 59 19.44 7.10 4.63
CA GLU A 59 20.03 7.53 3.35
C GLU A 59 21.12 8.60 3.55
N THR A 60 20.79 9.65 4.32
CA THR A 60 21.71 10.77 4.57
C THR A 60 22.99 10.33 5.27
N LEU A 61 22.88 9.38 6.18
CA LEU A 61 24.02 8.80 6.90
C LEU A 61 24.71 7.68 6.11
N ASN A 62 24.21 7.36 4.91
CA ASN A 62 24.70 6.27 4.07
C ASN A 62 24.77 4.92 4.83
N LEU A 63 23.75 4.64 5.63
CA LEU A 63 23.61 3.40 6.40
C LEU A 63 22.87 2.37 5.56
N PRO A 64 23.37 1.12 5.46
CA PRO A 64 22.64 0.05 4.75
C PRO A 64 21.34 -0.31 5.46
N PHE A 65 20.22 -0.33 4.75
CA PHE A 65 18.93 -0.69 5.32
C PHE A 65 18.08 -1.51 4.33
N THR A 66 17.08 -2.21 4.84
CA THR A 66 16.12 -2.96 4.04
C THR A 66 14.85 -2.13 3.80
N GLY A 67 14.18 -2.42 2.69
CA GLY A 67 12.93 -1.77 2.33
C GLY A 67 13.11 -0.66 1.30
N ALA A 68 12.06 0.11 1.09
CA ALA A 68 11.99 1.15 0.08
C ALA A 68 12.83 2.37 0.43
N GLU A 69 13.52 2.93 -0.56
CA GLU A 69 14.09 4.27 -0.48
C GLU A 69 13.02 5.36 -0.41
N SER A 70 13.41 6.54 0.05
CA SER A 70 12.48 7.64 0.33
C SER A 70 11.66 8.09 -0.88
N LYS A 71 12.23 8.03 -2.10
CA LYS A 71 11.53 8.35 -3.35
C LYS A 71 10.37 7.38 -3.59
N PHE A 72 10.61 6.08 -3.48
CA PHE A 72 9.60 5.05 -3.70
C PHE A 72 8.60 5.00 -2.55
N TYR A 73 9.07 5.13 -1.30
CA TYR A 73 8.21 5.10 -0.11
C TYR A 73 7.08 6.12 -0.14
N ARG A 74 7.33 7.32 -0.69
CA ARG A 74 6.35 8.42 -0.73
C ARG A 74 5.55 8.53 -2.03
N CYS A 75 5.54 7.51 -2.88
CA CYS A 75 4.85 7.57 -4.16
C CYS A 75 3.36 7.91 -4.00
N THR A 76 2.86 8.81 -4.84
CA THR A 76 1.48 9.27 -4.83
C THR A 76 0.60 8.43 -5.75
N ARG A 77 -0.72 8.49 -5.57
CA ARG A 77 -1.68 7.81 -6.47
C ARG A 77 -1.63 8.35 -7.89
N GLU A 78 -1.33 9.63 -8.07
CA GLU A 78 -1.12 10.27 -9.37
C GLU A 78 0.12 9.69 -10.06
N GLU A 79 1.23 9.53 -9.33
CA GLU A 79 2.44 8.89 -9.85
C GLU A 79 2.19 7.41 -10.19
N MET A 80 1.46 6.68 -9.36
CA MET A 80 1.04 5.30 -9.61
C MET A 80 0.22 5.19 -10.90
N GLN A 81 -0.78 6.06 -11.08
CA GLN A 81 -1.62 6.09 -12.27
C GLN A 81 -0.80 6.43 -13.52
N ALA A 82 0.05 7.47 -13.45
CA ALA A 82 0.90 7.87 -14.57
C ALA A 82 1.89 6.77 -14.97
N ALA A 83 2.52 6.10 -14.02
CA ALA A 83 3.41 4.98 -14.28
C ALA A 83 2.67 3.80 -14.91
N ALA A 84 1.49 3.47 -14.41
CA ALA A 84 0.66 2.40 -14.97
C ALA A 84 0.25 2.70 -16.43
N GLU A 85 -0.17 3.94 -16.72
CA GLU A 85 -0.52 4.39 -18.07
C GLU A 85 0.68 4.31 -19.04
N ALA A 86 1.84 4.81 -18.63
CA ALA A 86 3.07 4.77 -19.44
C ALA A 86 3.50 3.34 -19.79
N HIS A 87 3.24 2.38 -18.91
CA HIS A 87 3.61 0.96 -19.08
C HIS A 87 2.44 0.04 -19.51
N GLN A 88 1.30 0.64 -19.91
CA GLN A 88 0.11 -0.10 -20.37
C GLN A 88 -0.40 -1.13 -19.35
N ILE A 89 -0.35 -0.78 -18.07
CA ILE A 89 -0.89 -1.55 -16.95
C ILE A 89 -2.25 -0.96 -16.60
N ARG A 90 -3.25 -1.82 -16.37
CA ARG A 90 -4.55 -1.36 -15.91
C ARG A 90 -4.49 -0.92 -14.46
N PHE A 91 -4.90 0.31 -14.21
CA PHE A 91 -4.96 0.95 -12.89
C PHE A 91 -6.35 1.52 -12.64
N ALA A 92 -6.81 1.58 -11.40
CA ALA A 92 -8.07 2.22 -11.05
C ALA A 92 -7.98 3.72 -11.37
N ARG A 93 -8.70 4.14 -12.43
CA ARG A 93 -8.67 5.54 -12.89
C ARG A 93 -9.32 6.45 -11.86
N GLY A 94 -8.74 7.62 -11.67
CA GLY A 94 -9.28 8.59 -10.73
C GLY A 94 -8.60 9.95 -10.83
N PHE A 95 -9.05 10.86 -9.97
CA PHE A 95 -8.54 12.22 -9.88
C PHE A 95 -8.56 12.71 -8.44
N HIS A 96 -7.72 13.69 -8.16
CA HIS A 96 -7.72 14.43 -6.91
C HIS A 96 -8.72 15.58 -6.99
N ALA A 97 -9.58 15.74 -5.99
CA ALA A 97 -10.57 16.80 -5.91
C ALA A 97 -10.31 17.70 -4.70
N GLU A 98 -10.08 18.98 -4.93
CA GLU A 98 -9.93 20.01 -3.92
C GLU A 98 -11.20 20.87 -3.79
N SER A 99 -12.05 20.84 -4.82
CA SER A 99 -13.27 21.64 -4.92
C SER A 99 -14.41 20.89 -5.61
N HIS A 100 -15.63 21.41 -5.48
CA HIS A 100 -16.79 20.91 -6.22
C HIS A 100 -16.63 20.99 -7.76
N GLU A 101 -15.83 21.94 -8.25
CA GLU A 101 -15.58 22.07 -9.69
C GLU A 101 -14.82 20.85 -10.24
N ASP A 102 -13.93 20.28 -9.44
CA ASP A 102 -13.12 19.11 -9.82
C ASP A 102 -13.99 17.86 -9.99
N LEU A 103 -15.16 17.79 -9.34
CA LEU A 103 -16.07 16.66 -9.46
C LEU A 103 -16.61 16.46 -10.88
N LYS A 104 -16.52 17.45 -11.77
CA LYS A 104 -16.84 17.29 -13.19
C LYS A 104 -15.96 16.27 -13.90
N GLN A 105 -14.76 15.99 -13.38
CA GLN A 105 -13.88 14.95 -13.92
C GLN A 105 -14.49 13.55 -13.74
N ALA A 106 -15.47 13.38 -12.86
CA ALA A 106 -16.21 12.13 -12.72
C ALA A 106 -17.06 11.78 -13.95
N ASP A 107 -17.36 12.76 -14.82
CA ASP A 107 -18.10 12.52 -16.08
C ASP A 107 -17.29 11.62 -17.05
N ASP A 108 -15.97 11.58 -16.91
CA ASP A 108 -15.07 10.71 -17.66
C ASP A 108 -14.85 9.32 -17.05
N LEU A 109 -15.47 9.06 -15.90
CA LEU A 109 -15.39 7.79 -15.17
C LEU A 109 -16.73 7.06 -15.19
N SER A 110 -16.68 5.76 -14.86
CA SER A 110 -17.88 4.92 -14.78
C SER A 110 -18.23 4.61 -13.34
N TYR A 111 -19.47 4.89 -12.93
CA TYR A 111 -19.98 4.43 -11.64
C TYR A 111 -20.08 2.91 -11.56
N PRO A 112 -19.91 2.30 -10.36
CA PRO A 112 -19.68 2.97 -9.07
C PRO A 112 -18.28 3.58 -8.96
N LEU A 113 -18.17 4.67 -8.20
CA LEU A 113 -16.90 5.30 -7.82
C LEU A 113 -16.64 5.05 -6.33
N ILE A 114 -15.41 5.31 -5.89
CA ILE A 114 -15.04 5.31 -4.47
C ILE A 114 -14.36 6.62 -4.13
N VAL A 115 -14.79 7.22 -3.01
CA VAL A 115 -14.23 8.47 -2.49
C VAL A 115 -13.34 8.13 -1.30
N LYS A 116 -12.05 8.45 -1.41
CA LYS A 116 -11.00 8.08 -0.45
C LYS A 116 -10.32 9.30 0.13
N HIS A 117 -9.61 9.11 1.23
CA HIS A 117 -8.62 10.06 1.69
C HIS A 117 -7.60 10.37 0.57
N PRO A 118 -7.15 11.64 0.42
CA PRO A 118 -6.29 12.04 -0.71
C PRO A 118 -4.99 11.24 -0.80
N ASN A 119 -4.31 10.97 0.31
CA ASN A 119 -2.98 10.33 0.33
C ASN A 119 -2.75 9.40 1.53
N SER A 120 -3.79 8.89 2.18
CA SER A 120 -3.63 8.01 3.35
C SER A 120 -3.48 6.55 2.99
N PHE A 121 -2.87 5.82 3.90
CA PHE A 121 -2.79 4.36 3.95
C PHE A 121 -3.88 3.79 4.88
N ALA A 122 -3.96 2.46 4.99
CA ALA A 122 -4.74 1.75 6.00
C ALA A 122 -6.26 1.97 5.98
N SER A 123 -6.84 2.37 4.84
CA SER A 123 -8.29 2.63 4.67
C SER A 123 -8.82 3.80 5.53
N THR A 124 -7.95 4.75 5.93
CA THR A 124 -8.33 5.91 6.74
C THR A 124 -9.53 6.64 6.15
N GLY A 125 -10.54 6.87 6.97
CA GLY A 125 -11.77 7.57 6.60
C GLY A 125 -12.69 6.82 5.61
N LEU A 126 -12.34 5.61 5.15
CA LEU A 126 -13.21 4.81 4.30
C LEU A 126 -14.37 4.21 5.09
N THR A 127 -15.60 4.45 4.62
CA THR A 127 -16.82 3.83 5.12
C THR A 127 -17.51 3.04 4.00
N LYS A 128 -18.56 2.30 4.31
CA LYS A 128 -19.37 1.61 3.28
C LYS A 128 -19.94 2.58 2.24
N GLU A 129 -20.32 3.77 2.69
CA GLU A 129 -20.88 4.85 1.88
C GLU A 129 -19.85 5.53 0.99
N SER A 130 -18.54 5.27 1.22
CA SER A 130 -17.47 5.78 0.35
C SER A 130 -17.57 5.22 -1.07
N ARG A 131 -18.23 4.06 -1.28
CA ARG A 131 -18.61 3.56 -2.60
C ARG A 131 -19.92 4.24 -3.02
N VAL A 132 -19.84 5.05 -4.07
CA VAL A 132 -20.94 5.89 -4.55
C VAL A 132 -21.43 5.43 -5.92
N THR A 133 -22.74 5.57 -6.18
CA THR A 133 -23.40 5.08 -7.39
C THR A 133 -23.98 6.19 -8.27
N ASN A 134 -23.95 7.43 -7.77
CA ASN A 134 -24.48 8.61 -8.47
C ASN A 134 -23.80 9.90 -7.99
N SER A 135 -24.09 11.00 -8.70
CA SER A 135 -23.45 12.30 -8.45
C SER A 135 -23.81 12.92 -7.10
N ASP A 136 -24.98 12.63 -6.55
CA ASP A 136 -25.40 13.21 -5.27
C ASP A 136 -24.66 12.53 -4.12
N GLU A 137 -24.50 11.20 -4.17
CA GLU A 137 -23.66 10.44 -3.26
C GLU A 137 -22.18 10.88 -3.37
N LEU A 138 -21.70 11.09 -4.60
CA LEU A 138 -20.33 11.59 -4.83
C LEU A 138 -20.08 12.92 -4.15
N LYS A 139 -20.97 13.90 -4.34
CA LYS A 139 -20.88 15.22 -3.70
C LYS A 139 -20.87 15.11 -2.17
N PHE A 140 -21.78 14.31 -1.62
CA PHE A 140 -21.88 14.10 -0.17
C PHE A 140 -20.58 13.51 0.41
N GLN A 141 -20.03 12.48 -0.24
CA GLN A 141 -18.79 11.84 0.23
C GLN A 141 -17.56 12.73 0.02
N PHE A 142 -17.53 13.51 -1.06
CA PHE A 142 -16.50 14.53 -1.26
C PHE A 142 -16.52 15.58 -0.14
N GLU A 143 -17.70 16.13 0.19
CA GLU A 143 -17.86 17.12 1.27
C GLU A 143 -17.39 16.54 2.61
N ARG A 144 -17.74 15.28 2.92
CA ARG A 144 -17.28 14.60 4.12
C ARG A 144 -15.76 14.53 4.19
N MET A 145 -15.11 14.01 3.13
CA MET A 145 -13.66 13.88 3.05
C MET A 145 -12.95 15.24 3.06
N SER A 146 -13.46 16.20 2.30
CA SER A 146 -12.90 17.54 2.20
C SER A 146 -12.98 18.30 3.55
N ASN A 147 -14.06 18.14 4.29
CA ASN A 147 -14.20 18.76 5.62
C ASN A 147 -13.24 18.16 6.65
N GLU A 148 -12.93 16.87 6.55
CA GLU A 148 -12.08 16.16 7.49
C GLU A 148 -10.59 16.24 7.12
N TYR A 149 -10.28 16.12 5.81
CA TYR A 149 -8.91 15.98 5.30
C TYR A 149 -8.48 17.04 4.28
N GLY A 150 -9.34 18.04 4.02
CA GLY A 150 -9.04 19.16 3.12
C GLY A 150 -9.31 18.90 1.64
N SER A 151 -9.32 17.64 1.21
CA SER A 151 -9.55 17.23 -0.18
C SER A 151 -9.93 15.74 -0.23
N ALA A 152 -10.18 15.21 -1.43
CA ALA A 152 -10.48 13.79 -1.62
C ALA A 152 -9.86 13.22 -2.90
N ARG A 153 -9.59 11.92 -2.90
CA ARG A 153 -9.34 11.14 -4.10
C ARG A 153 -10.63 10.45 -4.53
N VAL A 154 -11.01 10.61 -5.81
CA VAL A 154 -12.15 9.93 -6.43
C VAL A 154 -11.64 8.95 -7.46
N GLU A 155 -12.05 7.68 -7.38
CA GLU A 155 -11.59 6.61 -8.29
C GLU A 155 -12.75 5.74 -8.77
N GLU A 156 -12.58 5.07 -9.91
CA GLU A 156 -13.47 3.97 -10.32
C GLU A 156 -13.41 2.86 -9.25
N PHE A 157 -14.57 2.44 -8.75
CA PHE A 157 -14.64 1.25 -7.92
C PHE A 157 -14.56 0.00 -8.80
N ILE A 158 -13.48 -0.74 -8.66
CA ILE A 158 -13.27 -1.95 -9.46
C ILE A 158 -14.05 -3.10 -8.85
N GLU A 159 -15.12 -3.52 -9.47
CA GLU A 159 -15.88 -4.69 -9.04
C GLU A 159 -15.13 -5.99 -9.35
N GLY A 160 -15.17 -6.96 -8.42
CA GLY A 160 -14.52 -8.25 -8.57
C GLY A 160 -13.81 -8.73 -7.32
N ARG A 161 -13.01 -9.77 -7.47
CA ARG A 161 -12.22 -10.38 -6.39
C ARG A 161 -11.00 -9.50 -6.10
N GLU A 162 -10.67 -9.37 -4.82
CA GLU A 162 -9.51 -8.57 -4.38
C GLU A 162 -8.35 -9.47 -4.00
N PHE A 163 -7.15 -9.05 -4.39
CA PHE A 163 -5.92 -9.78 -4.15
C PHE A 163 -4.81 -8.84 -3.71
N SER A 164 -3.85 -9.38 -2.99
CA SER A 164 -2.56 -8.75 -2.74
C SER A 164 -1.42 -9.64 -3.22
N CYS A 165 -0.36 -9.00 -3.73
CA CYS A 165 0.84 -9.68 -4.19
C CYS A 165 2.08 -8.95 -3.68
N MET A 166 2.90 -9.63 -2.88
CA MET A 166 4.17 -9.11 -2.42
C MET A 166 5.21 -9.19 -3.54
N VAL A 167 5.92 -8.08 -3.76
CA VAL A 167 7.06 -8.01 -4.68
C VAL A 167 8.28 -7.51 -3.92
N VAL A 168 9.42 -8.15 -4.15
CA VAL A 168 10.71 -7.82 -3.53
C VAL A 168 11.74 -7.67 -4.63
N GLU A 169 12.61 -6.67 -4.50
CA GLU A 169 13.71 -6.50 -5.42
C GLU A 169 14.62 -7.73 -5.47
N ASN A 170 15.28 -7.92 -6.59
CA ASN A 170 16.28 -8.97 -6.77
C ASN A 170 17.67 -8.32 -6.85
N ALA A 171 18.46 -8.54 -5.82
CA ALA A 171 19.82 -7.98 -5.73
C ALA A 171 20.76 -8.45 -6.87
N ASP A 172 20.47 -9.63 -7.45
CA ASP A 172 21.30 -10.18 -8.55
C ASP A 172 20.84 -9.66 -9.93
N ASP A 173 19.57 -9.26 -10.06
CA ASP A 173 18.98 -8.76 -11.31
C ASP A 173 17.81 -7.80 -11.03
N ALA A 174 18.10 -6.51 -11.03
CA ALA A 174 17.09 -5.48 -10.75
C ALA A 174 15.91 -5.46 -11.74
N GLN A 175 16.05 -6.08 -12.92
CA GLN A 175 14.95 -6.18 -13.89
C GLN A 175 14.05 -7.41 -13.68
N SER A 176 14.39 -8.25 -12.72
CA SER A 176 13.66 -9.49 -12.41
C SER A 176 13.29 -9.58 -10.92
N PRO A 177 12.45 -8.68 -10.39
CA PRO A 177 12.03 -8.72 -9.00
C PRO A 177 11.24 -10.01 -8.71
N PHE A 178 11.31 -10.48 -7.47
CA PHE A 178 10.56 -11.65 -7.01
C PHE A 178 9.12 -11.25 -6.68
N ALA A 179 8.13 -11.89 -7.29
CA ALA A 179 6.74 -11.80 -6.89
C ALA A 179 6.33 -13.10 -6.19
N TYR A 180 5.87 -12.98 -4.96
CA TYR A 180 5.39 -14.11 -4.17
C TYR A 180 4.00 -14.57 -4.61
N ALA A 181 3.57 -15.73 -4.12
CA ALA A 181 2.23 -16.22 -4.38
C ALA A 181 1.19 -15.20 -3.91
N PRO A 182 0.25 -14.78 -4.79
CA PRO A 182 -0.76 -13.83 -4.39
C PRO A 182 -1.75 -14.45 -3.41
N ALA A 183 -2.31 -13.61 -2.56
CA ALA A 183 -3.35 -13.98 -1.64
C ALA A 183 -4.67 -13.26 -1.97
N GLU A 184 -5.78 -13.96 -1.80
CA GLU A 184 -7.13 -13.43 -2.01
C GLU A 184 -7.70 -12.90 -0.69
N VAL A 185 -8.28 -11.70 -0.73
CA VAL A 185 -9.06 -11.14 0.36
C VAL A 185 -10.48 -11.67 0.25
N GLN A 186 -10.90 -12.48 1.22
CA GLN A 186 -12.26 -12.99 1.31
C GLN A 186 -13.09 -12.14 2.26
N PHE A 187 -14.13 -11.54 1.71
CA PHE A 187 -15.06 -10.70 2.47
C PHE A 187 -16.24 -11.51 3.01
N PRO A 188 -16.76 -11.20 4.21
CA PRO A 188 -18.01 -11.75 4.69
C PRO A 188 -19.18 -11.27 3.84
N GLU A 189 -20.32 -11.94 3.99
CA GLU A 189 -21.54 -11.57 3.27
C GLU A 189 -21.94 -10.10 3.52
N GLY A 190 -22.17 -9.35 2.44
CA GLY A 190 -22.54 -7.94 2.48
C GLY A 190 -21.36 -6.96 2.47
N GLU A 191 -20.12 -7.46 2.54
CA GLU A 191 -18.91 -6.64 2.38
C GLU A 191 -18.29 -6.85 0.99
N THR A 192 -17.82 -5.76 0.39
CA THR A 192 -17.24 -5.81 -0.97
C THR A 192 -15.87 -5.17 -1.08
N PHE A 193 -15.38 -4.54 -0.01
CA PHE A 193 -14.05 -3.93 0.05
C PHE A 193 -13.62 -3.67 1.51
N LEU A 194 -12.31 -3.44 1.70
CA LEU A 194 -11.73 -3.11 3.00
C LEU A 194 -11.97 -1.63 3.35
N HIS A 195 -13.05 -1.33 4.01
CA HIS A 195 -13.25 -0.04 4.68
C HIS A 195 -12.67 -0.08 6.11
N GLU A 196 -12.49 1.07 6.74
CA GLU A 196 -11.82 1.20 8.03
C GLU A 196 -12.42 0.28 9.10
N ALA A 197 -13.73 0.29 9.26
CA ALA A 197 -14.40 -0.57 10.24
C ALA A 197 -14.25 -2.08 9.91
N ALA A 198 -14.27 -2.46 8.62
CA ALA A 198 -14.04 -3.83 8.21
C ALA A 198 -12.59 -4.28 8.50
N LYS A 199 -11.62 -3.39 8.30
CA LYS A 199 -10.21 -3.68 8.51
C LYS A 199 -9.86 -3.86 9.97
N TRP A 200 -10.37 -3.01 10.85
CA TRP A 200 -9.91 -2.96 12.25
C TRP A 200 -10.84 -3.63 13.24
N TYR A 201 -12.14 -3.76 12.92
CA TYR A 201 -13.15 -4.26 13.87
C TYR A 201 -13.91 -5.50 13.39
N SER A 202 -13.78 -5.90 12.10
CA SER A 202 -14.40 -7.11 11.60
C SER A 202 -13.43 -8.29 11.72
N PHE A 203 -13.93 -9.37 12.35
CA PHE A 203 -13.15 -10.58 12.56
C PHE A 203 -13.35 -11.65 11.46
N ASP A 204 -14.12 -11.34 10.41
CA ASP A 204 -14.54 -12.30 9.39
C ASP A 204 -13.90 -12.08 8.00
N ILE A 205 -12.89 -11.22 7.92
CA ILE A 205 -12.09 -11.04 6.70
C ILE A 205 -10.88 -11.97 6.76
N PHE A 206 -10.74 -12.80 5.74
CA PHE A 206 -9.64 -13.75 5.63
C PHE A 206 -8.78 -13.45 4.41
N VAL A 207 -7.49 -13.63 4.57
CA VAL A 207 -6.53 -13.60 3.45
C VAL A 207 -6.07 -15.03 3.23
N VAL A 208 -6.36 -15.57 2.05
CA VAL A 208 -6.05 -16.96 1.71
C VAL A 208 -5.15 -17.05 0.49
N PRO A 209 -4.17 -17.97 0.48
CA PRO A 209 -3.36 -18.21 -0.72
C PRO A 209 -4.23 -18.56 -1.92
N LEU A 210 -3.94 -17.95 -3.07
CA LEU A 210 -4.65 -18.25 -4.30
C LEU A 210 -4.24 -19.65 -4.83
N ALA A 211 -5.22 -20.51 -5.02
CA ALA A 211 -5.02 -21.86 -5.51
C ALA A 211 -5.04 -22.00 -7.05
N ASP A 212 -5.45 -20.95 -7.79
CA ASP A 212 -5.46 -20.93 -9.27
C ASP A 212 -4.10 -20.49 -9.79
N ASP A 213 -3.27 -21.47 -10.19
CA ASP A 213 -1.90 -21.22 -10.67
C ASP A 213 -1.86 -20.31 -11.91
N ALA A 214 -2.84 -20.40 -12.82
CA ALA A 214 -2.88 -19.58 -14.01
C ALA A 214 -3.18 -18.12 -13.69
N LEU A 215 -4.12 -17.88 -12.80
CA LEU A 215 -4.42 -16.54 -12.31
C LEU A 215 -3.26 -16.00 -11.47
N ALA A 216 -2.68 -16.82 -10.60
CA ALA A 216 -1.52 -16.46 -9.79
C ALA A 216 -0.35 -15.98 -10.65
N ALA A 217 0.01 -16.72 -11.70
CA ALA A 217 1.09 -16.33 -12.62
C ALA A 217 0.81 -14.98 -13.31
N ARG A 218 -0.44 -14.70 -13.70
CA ARG A 218 -0.83 -13.41 -14.31
C ARG A 218 -0.75 -12.26 -13.29
N ILE A 219 -1.19 -12.49 -12.06
CA ILE A 219 -1.09 -11.49 -10.99
C ILE A 219 0.38 -11.20 -10.68
N GLN A 220 1.22 -12.23 -10.56
CA GLN A 220 2.65 -12.06 -10.32
C GLN A 220 3.33 -11.30 -11.46
N ASP A 221 2.98 -11.57 -12.73
CA ASP A 221 3.53 -10.86 -13.87
C ASP A 221 3.19 -9.36 -13.83
N VAL A 222 1.92 -9.02 -13.69
CA VAL A 222 1.50 -7.62 -13.67
C VAL A 222 2.06 -6.89 -12.44
N SER A 223 2.20 -7.57 -11.31
CA SER A 223 2.78 -7.01 -10.08
C SER A 223 4.26 -6.69 -10.25
N ARG A 224 5.06 -7.60 -10.84
CA ARG A 224 6.46 -7.31 -11.18
C ARG A 224 6.60 -6.13 -12.14
N ARG A 225 5.80 -6.11 -13.20
CA ARG A 225 5.80 -5.02 -14.18
C ARG A 225 5.44 -3.68 -13.54
N PHE A 226 4.47 -3.66 -12.63
CA PHE A 226 4.08 -2.42 -11.95
C PHE A 226 5.14 -1.97 -10.95
N PHE A 227 5.75 -2.88 -10.20
CA PHE A 227 6.88 -2.57 -9.32
C PHE A 227 8.03 -1.92 -10.10
N LEU A 228 8.39 -2.48 -11.26
CA LEU A 228 9.42 -1.89 -12.15
C LEU A 228 9.00 -0.55 -12.73
N ALA A 229 7.72 -0.40 -13.13
CA ALA A 229 7.18 0.86 -13.65
C ALA A 229 7.24 2.00 -12.62
N MET A 230 7.15 1.65 -11.33
CA MET A 230 7.29 2.58 -10.20
C MET A 230 8.75 2.81 -9.78
N GLU A 231 9.73 2.28 -10.52
CA GLU A 231 11.15 2.27 -10.10
C GLU A 231 11.35 1.70 -8.70
N GLY A 232 10.58 0.64 -8.38
CA GLY A 232 10.52 0.06 -7.05
C GLY A 232 11.84 -0.54 -6.61
N ASN A 233 12.15 -0.38 -5.33
CA ASN A 233 13.28 -0.97 -4.63
C ASN A 233 12.83 -1.53 -3.28
N GLY A 234 13.66 -2.33 -2.63
CA GLY A 234 13.29 -3.03 -1.39
C GLY A 234 12.12 -3.97 -1.61
N TYR A 235 10.98 -3.65 -1.02
CA TYR A 235 9.77 -4.45 -1.17
C TYR A 235 8.49 -3.62 -1.09
N ALA A 236 7.43 -4.15 -1.73
CA ALA A 236 6.09 -3.54 -1.67
C ALA A 236 5.00 -4.60 -1.81
N ARG A 237 3.83 -4.33 -1.25
CA ARG A 237 2.61 -5.08 -1.52
C ARG A 237 1.80 -4.34 -2.58
N ILE A 238 1.41 -5.06 -3.62
CA ILE A 238 0.54 -4.55 -4.67
C ILE A 238 -0.86 -5.08 -4.42
N ASP A 239 -1.80 -4.17 -4.26
CA ASP A 239 -3.21 -4.46 -4.07
C ASP A 239 -3.93 -4.27 -5.41
N LEU A 240 -4.75 -5.25 -5.79
CA LEU A 240 -5.37 -5.33 -7.12
C LEU A 240 -6.74 -6.03 -7.07
N ARG A 241 -7.53 -5.80 -8.10
CA ARG A 241 -8.78 -6.54 -8.28
C ARG A 241 -8.84 -7.24 -9.64
N VAL A 242 -9.52 -8.37 -9.65
CA VAL A 242 -9.79 -9.14 -10.86
C VAL A 242 -11.28 -9.04 -11.15
N ARG A 243 -11.62 -8.37 -12.25
CA ARG A 243 -13.00 -8.20 -12.71
C ARG A 243 -13.62 -9.55 -13.10
N PRO A 244 -14.95 -9.68 -13.18
CA PRO A 244 -15.60 -10.92 -13.62
C PRO A 244 -15.19 -11.39 -15.02
N ASN A 245 -14.75 -10.49 -15.89
CA ASN A 245 -14.22 -10.82 -17.22
C ASN A 245 -12.75 -11.28 -17.20
N GLY A 246 -12.13 -11.37 -16.02
CA GLY A 246 -10.74 -11.77 -15.84
C GLY A 246 -9.70 -10.65 -16.04
N GLU A 247 -10.11 -9.40 -16.23
CA GLU A 247 -9.20 -8.25 -16.29
C GLU A 247 -8.61 -7.97 -14.91
N ILE A 248 -7.28 -7.83 -14.84
CA ILE A 248 -6.56 -7.47 -13.63
C ILE A 248 -6.37 -5.95 -13.61
N VAL A 249 -6.79 -5.30 -12.53
CA VAL A 249 -6.68 -3.84 -12.34
C VAL A 249 -5.96 -3.57 -11.03
N ILE A 250 -4.84 -2.87 -11.09
CA ILE A 250 -4.10 -2.42 -9.91
C ILE A 250 -4.89 -1.34 -9.19
N ILE A 251 -4.91 -1.39 -7.86
CA ILE A 251 -5.51 -0.37 -7.00
C ILE A 251 -4.43 0.53 -6.42
N GLU A 252 -3.36 -0.07 -5.88
CA GLU A 252 -2.26 0.65 -5.25
C GLU A 252 -1.02 -0.21 -5.09
N ILE A 253 0.11 0.43 -4.82
CA ILE A 253 1.34 -0.18 -4.32
C ILE A 253 1.67 0.40 -2.96
N ASN A 254 2.02 -0.46 -2.02
CA ASN A 254 2.32 -0.11 -0.64
C ASN A 254 3.78 -0.47 -0.31
N PRO A 255 4.73 0.46 -0.51
CA PRO A 255 6.13 0.25 -0.13
C PRO A 255 6.26 0.10 1.39
N ASN A 256 7.19 -0.73 1.85
CA ASN A 256 7.41 -1.03 3.28
C ASN A 256 6.13 -1.43 4.03
N CYS A 257 5.23 -2.13 3.35
CA CYS A 257 4.06 -2.68 4.03
C CYS A 257 4.49 -3.62 5.15
N GLY A 258 3.65 -3.76 6.17
CA GLY A 258 3.88 -4.71 7.25
C GLY A 258 4.02 -6.14 6.72
N ILE A 259 5.12 -6.80 7.04
CA ILE A 259 5.44 -8.17 6.59
C ILE A 259 5.57 -9.17 7.73
N LEU A 260 5.62 -8.70 8.97
CA LEU A 260 5.98 -9.49 10.13
C LEU A 260 4.93 -9.33 11.23
N TYR A 261 3.82 -9.99 11.05
CA TYR A 261 2.77 -10.09 12.06
C TYR A 261 2.79 -11.47 12.72
N TYR A 262 2.47 -11.54 13.97
CA TYR A 262 2.67 -12.75 14.76
C TYR A 262 1.44 -13.14 15.57
N GLY A 263 0.99 -14.38 15.36
CA GLY A 263 0.04 -15.05 16.23
C GLY A 263 -1.10 -15.74 15.48
N PRO A 264 -1.71 -16.80 16.05
CA PRO A 264 -2.84 -17.49 15.44
C PRO A 264 -4.10 -16.61 15.31
N ASN A 265 -4.08 -15.42 15.93
CA ASN A 265 -5.13 -14.41 15.84
C ASN A 265 -4.62 -13.12 15.20
N ASP A 266 -3.38 -13.06 14.78
CA ASP A 266 -2.81 -11.91 14.11
C ASP A 266 -3.19 -11.95 12.62
N ARG A 267 -3.94 -10.97 12.23
CA ARG A 267 -4.47 -10.81 10.88
C ARG A 267 -3.58 -9.88 10.11
N SER A 268 -2.42 -10.38 9.80
CA SER A 268 -1.54 -9.70 8.88
C SER A 268 -2.14 -9.75 7.48
N HIS A 269 -2.22 -8.62 6.90
CA HIS A 269 -2.71 -8.40 5.54
C HIS A 269 -1.59 -8.48 4.53
#